data_f046f8719a1dd5b612757aab772e1a9f
#
_entry.id   f046f8719a1dd5b612757aab772e1a9f
#
_cell.length_a   1.000
_cell.length_b   1.000
_cell.length_c   1.000
_cell.angle_alpha   90.00
_cell.angle_beta   90.00
_cell.angle_gamma   90.00
#
_symmetry.space_group_name_H-M   'P 1'
#
loop_
_entity.id
_entity.type
_entity.pdbx_description
1 polymer ?
#
loop_
_entity_poly.entity_id
_entity_poly.type
_entity_poly.pdbx_seq_one_letter_code
_entity_poly.pdbx_strand_id
1 'polypeptide(L)'
;MAYENLFTGRLVLFENNEKKSEKSPDFGGNIEFTLSDAMTLTEWITAQEGEENYAGEKVVKIPVSAWNRMSKNGASFVSGAISVAKKEKEELPF
;
A
#
# COMPACT_ATOMS: atom_id res chain seq x y z
N MET A 1 -0.17 11.35 21.02
CA MET A 1 0.97 10.56 20.85
C MET A 1 1.24 10.27 19.43
N ALA A 2 2.42 10.44 19.03
CA ALA A 2 2.75 10.25 17.64
C ALA A 2 3.39 8.91 17.45
N TYR A 3 3.07 8.24 16.37
CA TYR A 3 3.70 7.01 16.03
C TYR A 3 4.72 7.29 14.97
N GLU A 4 5.85 6.64 15.06
CA GLU A 4 6.83 6.73 14.01
C GLU A 4 6.61 5.60 13.05
N ASN A 5 6.70 5.89 11.79
CA ASN A 5 6.59 4.86 10.77
C ASN A 5 7.97 4.44 10.35
N LEU A 6 8.15 3.16 10.07
CA LEU A 6 9.39 2.70 9.51
C LEU A 6 9.55 3.22 8.11
N PHE A 7 8.48 3.16 7.33
CA PHE A 7 8.47 3.72 5.99
C PHE A 7 7.05 4.06 5.63
N THR A 8 6.90 4.91 4.65
CA THR A 8 5.59 5.28 4.14
C THR A 8 5.64 5.31 2.64
N GLY A 9 4.50 5.15 2.01
CA GLY A 9 4.38 5.23 0.57
C GLY A 9 3.03 5.80 0.20
N ARG A 10 2.85 6.05 -1.07
CA ARG A 10 1.60 6.59 -1.59
C ARG A 10 1.05 5.68 -2.65
N LEU A 11 -0.26 5.59 -2.69
CA LEU A 11 -0.97 4.82 -3.67
C LEU A 11 -1.95 5.72 -4.36
N VAL A 12 -1.97 5.70 -5.68
CA VAL A 12 -2.97 6.44 -6.43
C VAL A 12 -3.49 5.52 -7.52
N LEU A 13 -4.81 5.37 -7.58
CA LEU A 13 -5.46 4.56 -8.60
C LEU A 13 -6.48 5.42 -9.32
N PHE A 14 -6.45 5.38 -10.63
CA PHE A 14 -7.40 6.10 -11.45
C PHE A 14 -8.31 5.12 -12.15
N GLU A 15 -9.55 5.54 -12.35
CA GLU A 15 -10.50 4.72 -13.04
C GLU A 15 -10.07 4.52 -14.48
N ASN A 16 -10.17 3.32 -14.97
CA ASN A 16 -9.80 3.02 -16.34
C ASN A 16 -11.01 3.16 -17.23
N ASN A 17 -11.11 4.28 -17.92
CA ASN A 17 -12.26 4.55 -18.76
C ASN A 17 -12.11 4.05 -20.17
N GLU A 18 -10.99 3.41 -20.47
CA GLU A 18 -10.76 2.93 -21.81
C GLU A 18 -10.48 1.45 -21.81
N LYS A 19 -11.31 0.71 -21.10
CA LYS A 19 -11.13 -0.72 -21.06
C LYS A 19 -11.37 -1.30 -22.44
N LYS A 20 -10.45 -2.15 -22.87
CA LYS A 20 -10.57 -2.74 -24.18
C LYS A 20 -11.26 -4.10 -24.14
N SER A 21 -11.42 -4.67 -22.96
CA SER A 21 -12.13 -5.93 -22.84
C SER A 21 -12.59 -6.04 -21.41
N GLU A 22 -13.39 -7.07 -21.14
CA GLU A 22 -13.84 -7.26 -19.79
C GLU A 22 -12.70 -7.62 -18.86
N LYS A 23 -11.59 -8.08 -19.40
CA LYS A 23 -10.46 -8.44 -18.58
C LYS A 23 -9.53 -7.28 -18.30
N SER A 24 -9.78 -6.13 -18.89
CA SER A 24 -8.97 -4.96 -18.61
C SER A 24 -9.22 -4.50 -17.18
N PRO A 25 -8.22 -3.97 -16.51
CA PRO A 25 -8.42 -3.56 -15.12
C PRO A 25 -9.37 -2.39 -15.01
N ASP A 26 -10.10 -2.33 -13.92
CA ASP A 26 -11.01 -1.23 -13.66
C ASP A 26 -10.26 -0.01 -13.20
N PHE A 27 -9.12 -0.19 -12.55
CA PHE A 27 -8.33 0.91 -12.03
C PHE A 27 -6.88 0.66 -12.35
N GLY A 28 -6.12 1.69 -12.50
CA GLY A 28 -4.68 1.57 -12.68
C GLY A 28 -4.00 2.74 -12.02
N GLY A 29 -2.78 2.56 -11.62
CA GLY A 29 -2.05 3.63 -10.97
C GLY A 29 -0.69 3.19 -10.52
N ASN A 30 -0.18 3.88 -9.52
CA ASN A 30 1.17 3.64 -9.07
C ASN A 30 1.26 3.63 -7.56
N ILE A 31 2.28 2.96 -7.07
CA ILE A 31 2.67 3.04 -5.69
C ILE A 31 4.03 3.69 -5.69
N GLU A 32 4.20 4.73 -4.88
CA GLU A 32 5.43 5.48 -4.83
C GLU A 32 6.06 5.44 -3.47
N PHE A 33 7.37 5.31 -3.45
CA PHE A 33 8.14 5.45 -2.22
C PHE A 33 9.32 6.36 -2.54
N THR A 34 9.73 7.20 -1.58
CA THR A 34 10.99 7.89 -1.78
C THR A 34 12.10 6.83 -1.76
N LEU A 35 13.24 7.16 -2.29
CA LEU A 35 14.31 6.18 -2.32
C LEU A 35 14.71 5.76 -0.91
N SER A 36 14.69 6.68 0.02
CA SER A 36 15.01 6.36 1.39
C SER A 36 14.00 5.37 1.97
N ASP A 37 12.71 5.63 1.75
CA ASP A 37 11.69 4.72 2.25
C ASP A 37 11.74 3.38 1.52
N ALA A 38 12.10 3.40 0.25
CA ALA A 38 12.20 2.15 -0.50
C ALA A 38 13.31 1.27 0.05
N MET A 39 14.40 1.86 0.49
CA MET A 39 15.46 1.06 1.08
C MET A 39 15.03 0.46 2.40
N THR A 40 14.31 1.22 3.21
CA THR A 40 13.79 0.70 4.45
C THR A 40 12.77 -0.42 4.20
N LEU A 41 11.93 -0.22 3.19
CA LEU A 41 10.96 -1.23 2.83
C LEU A 41 11.66 -2.52 2.43
N THR A 42 12.73 -2.42 1.66
CA THR A 42 13.45 -3.60 1.23
C THR A 42 14.03 -4.34 2.43
N GLU A 43 14.60 -3.62 3.37
CA GLU A 43 15.13 -4.26 4.55
C GLU A 43 14.05 -4.91 5.38
N TRP A 44 12.93 -4.22 5.49
CA TRP A 44 11.82 -4.74 6.28
C TRP A 44 11.25 -6.01 5.66
N ILE A 45 11.08 -6.02 4.33
CA ILE A 45 10.52 -7.18 3.67
C ILE A 45 11.43 -8.38 3.81
N THR A 46 12.73 -8.18 3.66
CA THR A 46 13.63 -9.32 3.71
C THR A 46 13.79 -9.86 5.13
N ALA A 47 13.43 -9.07 6.12
CA ALA A 47 13.51 -9.53 7.50
C ALA A 47 12.26 -10.27 7.96
N GLN A 48 11.20 -10.29 7.16
CA GLN A 48 9.96 -10.93 7.58
C GLN A 48 10.01 -12.41 7.33
N GLU A 49 9.38 -13.17 8.21
CA GLU A 49 9.29 -14.59 7.99
C GLU A 49 8.10 -14.92 7.13
N GLY A 50 7.16 -13.99 7.00
CA GLY A 50 5.99 -14.21 6.19
C GLY A 50 4.91 -14.96 6.90
N GLU A 51 3.75 -15.03 6.28
CA GLU A 51 2.64 -15.81 6.76
C GLU A 51 2.13 -16.60 5.61
N GLU A 52 1.45 -17.68 5.89
CA GLU A 52 0.89 -18.47 4.81
C GLU A 52 -0.43 -17.88 4.40
N ASN A 53 -0.65 -17.74 3.11
CA ASN A 53 -1.95 -17.31 2.62
C ASN A 53 -2.82 -18.54 2.39
N TYR A 54 -4.02 -18.34 1.83
CA TYR A 54 -4.95 -19.45 1.69
C TYR A 54 -4.47 -20.47 0.68
N ALA A 55 -3.49 -20.15 -0.13
CA ALA A 55 -2.94 -21.12 -1.07
C ALA A 55 -1.72 -21.84 -0.50
N GLY A 56 -1.36 -21.58 0.74
CA GLY A 56 -0.24 -22.23 1.37
C GLY A 56 1.10 -21.63 1.05
N GLU A 57 1.13 -20.44 0.45
CA GLU A 57 2.37 -19.78 0.10
C GLU A 57 2.75 -18.79 1.15
N LYS A 58 4.03 -18.62 1.39
CA LYS A 58 4.46 -17.61 2.35
C LYS A 58 4.47 -16.26 1.72
N VAL A 59 3.85 -15.29 2.35
CA VAL A 59 3.72 -13.96 1.80
C VAL A 59 4.01 -12.94 2.87
N VAL A 60 4.33 -11.73 2.44
CA VAL A 60 4.49 -10.60 3.34
C VAL A 60 3.41 -9.61 2.99
N LYS A 61 2.68 -9.14 3.98
CA LYS A 61 1.58 -8.22 3.74
C LYS A 61 1.97 -6.84 4.21
N ILE A 62 1.63 -5.85 3.41
CA ILE A 62 1.90 -4.47 3.75
C ILE A 62 0.55 -3.78 3.87
N PRO A 63 0.26 -3.15 4.99
CA PRO A 63 -1.04 -2.52 5.15
C PRO A 63 -1.18 -1.30 4.26
N VAL A 64 -2.38 -1.06 3.79
CA VAL A 64 -2.66 0.10 2.97
C VAL A 64 -4.03 0.62 3.36
N SER A 65 -4.16 1.93 3.41
CA SER A 65 -5.45 2.58 3.63
C SER A 65 -5.71 3.47 2.46
N ALA A 66 -6.94 3.56 2.03
CA ALA A 66 -7.25 4.33 0.84
C ALA A 66 -8.59 5.01 0.97
N TRP A 67 -8.74 6.10 0.27
CA TRP A 67 -9.94 6.90 0.33
C TRP A 67 -10.36 7.27 -1.08
N ASN A 68 -11.66 7.37 -1.30
CA ASN A 68 -12.18 7.86 -2.56
C ASN A 68 -11.99 9.36 -2.61
N ARG A 69 -11.54 9.84 -3.76
CA ARG A 69 -11.33 11.26 -3.97
C ARG A 69 -11.93 11.65 -5.31
N MET A 70 -12.08 12.95 -5.51
CA MET A 70 -12.57 13.44 -6.77
C MET A 70 -11.68 14.57 -7.21
N SER A 71 -11.25 14.55 -8.46
CA SER A 71 -10.38 15.59 -8.96
C SER A 71 -11.20 16.81 -9.29
N LYS A 72 -10.53 17.90 -9.63
CA LYS A 72 -11.21 19.11 -9.97
C LYS A 72 -12.06 18.94 -11.20
N ASN A 73 -11.72 18.00 -12.06
CA ASN A 73 -12.49 17.76 -13.25
C ASN A 73 -13.65 16.83 -13.02
N GLY A 74 -13.84 16.41 -11.80
CA GLY A 74 -14.93 15.49 -11.50
C GLY A 74 -14.59 14.03 -11.70
N ALA A 75 -13.34 13.71 -11.98
CA ALA A 75 -12.97 12.30 -12.17
C ALA A 75 -12.71 11.67 -10.80
N SER A 76 -13.18 10.46 -10.64
CA SER A 76 -12.98 9.74 -9.40
C SER A 76 -11.65 9.04 -9.40
N PHE A 77 -11.01 9.02 -8.26
CA PHE A 77 -9.79 8.26 -8.12
C PHE A 77 -9.65 7.81 -6.66
N VAL A 78 -8.72 6.93 -6.41
CA VAL A 78 -8.48 6.43 -5.06
C VAL A 78 -7.08 6.87 -4.66
N SER A 79 -6.99 7.49 -3.51
CA SER A 79 -5.72 7.95 -2.98
C SER A 79 -5.47 7.20 -1.70
N GLY A 80 -4.30 6.66 -1.54
CA GLY A 80 -4.03 5.86 -0.36
C GLY A 80 -2.66 6.08 0.19
N ALA A 81 -2.43 5.49 1.32
CA ALA A 81 -1.15 5.56 2.00
C ALA A 81 -0.76 4.16 2.44
N ILE A 82 0.51 3.89 2.32
CA ILE A 82 1.07 2.64 2.76
C ILE A 82 2.04 3.00 3.86
N SER A 83 1.89 2.39 5.01
CA SER A 83 2.82 2.67 6.09
C SER A 83 2.90 1.48 7.02
N VAL A 84 4.06 1.31 7.59
CA VAL A 84 4.26 0.29 8.59
C VAL A 84 4.85 1.00 9.80
N ALA A 85 4.15 0.91 10.91
CA ALA A 85 4.59 1.59 12.11
C ALA A 85 5.81 0.90 12.68
N LYS A 86 6.65 1.67 13.31
CA LYS A 86 7.80 1.12 13.97
C LYS A 86 7.29 0.30 15.14
N LYS A 87 7.67 -0.97 15.21
CA LYS A 87 7.11 -1.82 16.20
C LYS A 87 7.87 -1.66 17.47
N GLU A 88 7.16 -1.38 18.52
CA GLU A 88 7.77 -1.36 19.80
C GLU A 88 7.67 -2.70 20.34
N LYS A 89 8.33 -3.02 21.42
CA LYS A 89 8.21 -4.27 21.89
C LYS A 89 6.92 -4.60 22.40
N GLU A 90 6.16 -3.70 22.84
CA GLU A 90 4.90 -4.03 23.24
C GLU A 90 4.00 -4.11 22.19
N GLU A 91 3.11 -4.93 22.23
CA GLU A 91 2.17 -5.03 21.24
C GLU A 91 1.21 -4.00 21.23
N LEU A 92 0.64 -3.66 20.15
CA LEU A 92 -0.37 -2.70 20.04
C LEU A 92 -1.62 -3.20 20.47
N PRO A 93 -2.40 -2.43 21.10
CA PRO A 93 -3.67 -2.87 21.60
C PRO A 93 -4.71 -2.83 20.57
N PHE A 94 -4.70 -3.60 19.69
CA PHE A 94 -5.79 -3.63 18.75
C PHE A 94 -6.74 -4.72 19.05
#